data_5b0a3476489086ab8d9dca1099c78ae9
#
_entry.id   5b0a3476489086ab8d9dca1099c78ae9
#
_cell.length_a   1.000
_cell.length_b   1.000
_cell.length_c   1.000
_cell.angle_alpha   90.00
_cell.angle_beta   90.00
_cell.angle_gamma   90.00
#
_symmetry.space_group_name_H-M   'P 1'
#
loop_
_entity.id
_entity.type
_entity.pdbx_description
1 polymer ?
#
loop_
_entity_poly.entity_id
_entity_poly.type
_entity_poly.pdbx_seq_one_letter_code
_entity_poly.pdbx_strand_id
1 'polypeptide(L)'
;LRLGKERGAVGVVSDQIGSPTYTYDLAKLVVDMIQTDKYGTYHVTNDGLCSWYEFACEIFKQAGLDVKVTPLTTAEYPAKAARPFNSRMSKGKLVNAGFEMLPGWQDALGRYLNVLQNKEQRVI
;
A
#
# COMPACT_ATOMS: atom_id res chain seq x y z
N LEU A 1 10.51 -6.32 -3.86
CA LEU A 1 11.29 -7.46 -3.36
C LEU A 1 12.40 -7.88 -4.32
N ARG A 2 12.08 -8.17 -5.58
CA ARG A 2 13.05 -8.64 -6.58
C ARG A 2 14.28 -7.72 -6.70
N LEU A 3 14.07 -6.44 -6.95
CA LEU A 3 15.18 -5.48 -7.10
C LEU A 3 16.03 -5.36 -5.83
N GLY A 4 15.41 -5.40 -4.66
CA GLY A 4 16.14 -5.39 -3.39
C GLY A 4 17.02 -6.61 -3.20
N LYS A 5 16.51 -7.79 -3.53
CA LYS A 5 17.29 -9.04 -3.50
C LYS A 5 18.45 -9.04 -4.48
N GLU A 6 18.24 -8.53 -5.70
CA GLU A 6 19.25 -8.53 -6.77
C GLU A 6 20.34 -7.47 -6.56
N ARG A 7 19.99 -6.30 -6.03
CA ARG A 7 20.87 -5.13 -5.97
C ARG A 7 21.39 -4.80 -4.57
N GLY A 8 20.71 -5.24 -3.52
CA GLY A 8 21.04 -4.90 -2.14
C GLY A 8 20.82 -3.42 -1.78
N ALA A 9 20.50 -2.59 -2.75
CA ALA A 9 20.21 -1.16 -2.57
C ALA A 9 19.22 -0.65 -3.62
N VAL A 10 18.30 0.22 -3.21
CA VAL A 10 17.30 0.85 -4.09
C VAL A 10 17.07 2.30 -3.68
N GLY A 11 16.81 3.17 -4.67
CA GLY A 11 16.35 4.54 -4.43
C GLY A 11 14.82 4.62 -4.60
N VAL A 12 14.12 5.25 -3.67
CA VAL A 12 12.65 5.36 -3.69
C VAL A 12 12.19 6.76 -3.31
N VAL A 13 11.22 7.27 -4.07
CA VAL A 13 10.65 8.60 -3.85
C VAL A 13 10.05 8.74 -2.45
N SER A 14 10.41 9.81 -1.76
CA SER A 14 10.02 10.07 -0.36
C SER A 14 9.08 11.26 -0.17
N ASP A 15 8.81 12.04 -1.21
CA ASP A 15 7.98 13.25 -1.17
C ASP A 15 6.60 13.08 -1.83
N GLN A 16 6.18 11.86 -2.08
CA GLN A 16 4.83 11.51 -2.53
C GLN A 16 4.13 10.68 -1.47
N ILE A 17 3.06 11.22 -0.90
CA ILE A 17 2.35 10.64 0.25
C ILE A 17 0.98 10.11 -0.16
N GLY A 18 0.65 8.91 0.27
CA GLY A 18 -0.63 8.26 0.03
C GLY A 18 -0.87 7.11 1.00
N SER A 19 -1.73 6.20 0.61
CA SER A 19 -2.05 5.01 1.40
C SER A 19 -2.00 3.76 0.52
N PRO A 20 -1.08 2.84 0.76
CA PRO A 20 -1.09 1.54 0.10
C PRO A 20 -2.41 0.81 0.41
N THR A 21 -2.95 0.10 -0.57
CA THR A 21 -4.23 -0.58 -0.41
C THR A 21 -4.15 -2.03 -0.87
N TYR A 22 -4.50 -2.95 0.02
CA TYR A 22 -4.58 -4.36 -0.27
C TYR A 22 -5.93 -4.72 -0.87
N THR A 23 -5.93 -5.23 -2.08
CA THR A 23 -7.14 -5.53 -2.84
C THR A 23 -8.04 -6.57 -2.16
N TYR A 24 -7.50 -7.47 -1.36
CA TYR A 24 -8.28 -8.42 -0.57
C TYR A 24 -9.17 -7.71 0.46
N ASP A 25 -8.63 -6.74 1.19
CA ASP A 25 -9.40 -5.94 2.15
C ASP A 25 -10.47 -5.10 1.44
N LEU A 26 -10.10 -4.49 0.32
CA LEU A 26 -11.04 -3.72 -0.50
C LEU A 26 -12.19 -4.59 -1.02
N ALA A 27 -11.89 -5.79 -1.51
CA ALA A 27 -12.90 -6.72 -2.02
C ALA A 27 -13.90 -7.14 -0.93
N LYS A 28 -13.43 -7.40 0.28
CA LYS A 28 -14.33 -7.71 1.42
C LYS A 28 -15.30 -6.56 1.70
N LEU A 29 -14.81 -5.34 1.72
CA LEU A 29 -15.67 -4.16 1.91
C LEU A 29 -16.69 -4.01 0.77
N VAL A 30 -16.27 -4.22 -0.48
CA VAL A 30 -17.19 -4.16 -1.64
C VAL A 30 -18.32 -5.18 -1.49
N VAL A 31 -18.02 -6.40 -1.03
CA VAL A 31 -19.05 -7.43 -0.76
C VAL A 31 -20.06 -6.94 0.28
N ASP A 32 -19.60 -6.28 1.35
CA ASP A 32 -20.51 -5.71 2.36
C ASP A 32 -21.33 -4.55 1.79
N MET A 33 -20.73 -3.68 1.01
CA MET A 33 -21.38 -2.50 0.44
C MET A 33 -22.49 -2.85 -0.55
N ILE A 34 -22.28 -3.82 -1.42
CA ILE A 34 -23.28 -4.22 -2.44
C ILE A 34 -24.52 -4.87 -1.85
N GLN A 35 -24.50 -5.26 -0.58
CA GLN A 35 -25.66 -5.78 0.13
C GLN A 35 -26.53 -4.69 0.75
N THR A 36 -26.15 -3.43 0.56
CA THR A 36 -26.85 -2.24 1.07
C THR A 36 -27.36 -1.37 -0.07
N ASP A 37 -28.23 -0.42 0.25
CA ASP A 37 -28.73 0.63 -0.65
C ASP A 37 -28.01 1.97 -0.46
N LYS A 38 -26.88 1.97 0.25
CA LYS A 38 -26.05 3.16 0.53
C LYS A 38 -25.22 3.54 -0.68
N TYR A 39 -25.89 3.89 -1.77
CA TYR A 39 -25.26 4.21 -3.05
C TYR A 39 -24.44 5.49 -3.01
N GLY A 40 -23.50 5.60 -3.91
CA GLY A 40 -22.70 6.80 -4.12
C GLY A 40 -21.22 6.48 -4.35
N THR A 41 -20.41 7.53 -4.42
CA THR A 41 -18.96 7.43 -4.56
C THR A 41 -18.31 7.47 -3.18
N TYR A 42 -17.45 6.50 -2.91
CA TYR A 42 -16.70 6.37 -1.67
C TYR A 42 -15.20 6.30 -1.96
N HIS A 43 -14.39 6.97 -1.14
CA HIS A 43 -12.95 6.79 -1.14
C HIS A 43 -12.58 5.75 -0.09
N VAL A 44 -11.81 4.74 -0.51
CA VAL A 44 -11.40 3.62 0.36
C VAL A 44 -9.94 3.31 0.16
N THR A 45 -9.19 3.27 1.25
CA THR A 45 -7.80 2.77 1.32
C THR A 45 -7.61 2.01 2.62
N ASN A 46 -6.54 1.22 2.73
CA ASN A 46 -6.09 0.80 4.05
C ASN A 46 -5.76 2.04 4.90
N ASP A 47 -5.86 1.92 6.20
CA ASP A 47 -5.63 3.03 7.12
C ASP A 47 -4.15 3.39 7.22
N GLY A 48 -3.88 4.66 7.57
CA GLY A 48 -2.56 5.21 7.69
C GLY A 48 -2.01 5.79 6.38
N LEU A 49 -0.92 6.53 6.51
CA LEU A 49 -0.26 7.25 5.43
C LEU A 49 1.22 6.88 5.39
N CYS A 50 1.78 6.84 4.21
CA CYS A 50 3.23 6.74 4.05
C CYS A 50 3.67 7.29 2.69
N SER A 51 4.96 7.59 2.56
CA SER A 51 5.61 7.78 1.27
C SER A 51 5.93 6.42 0.62
N TRP A 52 6.27 6.44 -0.66
CA TRP A 52 6.80 5.25 -1.32
C TRP A 52 8.08 4.73 -0.65
N TYR A 53 8.93 5.65 -0.16
CA TYR A 53 10.14 5.32 0.59
C TYR A 53 9.82 4.55 1.87
N GLU A 54 8.92 5.07 2.69
CA GLU A 54 8.49 4.40 3.94
C GLU A 54 7.85 3.04 3.66
N PHE A 55 7.05 2.95 2.59
CA PHE A 55 6.46 1.69 2.16
C PHE A 55 7.53 0.67 1.76
N ALA A 56 8.54 1.08 1.00
CA ALA A 56 9.65 0.20 0.63
C ALA A 56 10.45 -0.27 1.85
N CYS A 57 10.75 0.62 2.79
CA CYS A 57 11.43 0.27 4.04
C CYS A 57 10.65 -0.81 4.82
N GLU A 58 9.35 -0.65 4.95
CA GLU A 58 8.50 -1.62 5.67
C GLU A 58 8.41 -2.96 4.93
N ILE A 59 8.37 -2.95 3.59
CA ILE A 59 8.40 -4.18 2.77
C ILE A 59 9.65 -5.00 3.08
N PHE A 60 10.83 -4.37 3.05
CA PHE A 60 12.09 -5.09 3.27
C PHE A 60 12.24 -5.53 4.72
N LYS A 61 11.81 -4.70 5.67
CA LYS A 61 11.78 -5.04 7.10
C LYS A 61 10.92 -6.28 7.35
N GLN A 62 9.67 -6.30 6.89
CA GLN A 62 8.77 -7.43 7.11
C GLN A 62 9.17 -8.68 6.32
N ALA A 63 9.82 -8.50 5.17
CA ALA A 63 10.35 -9.62 4.38
C ALA A 63 11.68 -10.18 4.94
N GLY A 64 12.26 -9.55 5.96
CA GLY A 64 13.54 -9.96 6.55
C GLY A 64 14.72 -9.77 5.61
N LEU A 65 14.67 -8.78 4.72
CA LEU A 65 15.73 -8.48 3.74
C LEU A 65 16.53 -7.26 4.18
N ASP A 66 17.85 -7.39 4.20
CA ASP A 66 18.76 -6.28 4.42
C ASP A 66 19.02 -5.55 3.10
N VAL A 67 18.26 -4.50 2.85
CA VAL A 67 18.32 -3.67 1.65
C VAL A 67 18.48 -2.21 2.06
N LYS A 68 19.50 -1.55 1.51
CA LYS A 68 19.68 -0.10 1.70
C LYS A 68 18.66 0.66 0.85
N VAL A 69 17.73 1.32 1.48
CA VAL A 69 16.75 2.18 0.81
C VAL A 69 17.19 3.65 0.94
N THR A 70 17.41 4.30 -0.19
CA THR A 70 17.79 5.72 -0.24
C THR A 70 16.58 6.56 -0.60
N PRO A 71 16.18 7.55 0.22
CA PRO A 71 15.09 8.45 -0.10
C PRO A 71 15.49 9.38 -1.26
N LEU A 72 14.62 9.51 -2.25
CA LEU A 72 14.77 10.40 -3.40
C LEU A 72 13.65 11.43 -3.40
N THR A 73 13.92 12.61 -3.95
CA THR A 73 12.87 13.56 -4.29
C THR A 73 12.24 13.18 -5.64
N THR A 74 11.04 13.69 -5.91
CA THR A 74 10.39 13.52 -7.22
C THR A 74 11.27 14.06 -8.36
N ALA A 75 11.99 15.16 -8.13
CA ALA A 75 12.91 15.72 -9.12
C ALA A 75 14.11 14.82 -9.45
N GLU A 76 14.57 14.02 -8.51
CA GLU A 76 15.69 13.08 -8.68
C GLU A 76 15.27 11.76 -9.35
N TYR A 77 13.96 11.49 -9.43
CA TYR A 77 13.41 10.29 -10.05
C TYR A 77 12.69 10.65 -11.36
N PRO A 78 13.33 10.50 -12.52
CA PRO A 78 12.72 10.85 -13.80
C PRO A 78 11.56 9.90 -14.12
N ALA A 79 10.36 10.44 -14.17
CA ALA A 79 9.15 9.73 -14.58
C ALA A 79 8.54 10.39 -15.80
N LYS A 80 7.98 9.59 -16.72
CA LYS A 80 7.30 10.11 -17.92
C LYS A 80 6.04 10.91 -17.59
N ALA A 81 5.36 10.57 -16.51
CA ALA A 81 4.15 11.23 -16.05
C ALA A 81 4.39 11.99 -14.74
N ALA A 82 3.84 13.19 -14.64
CA ALA A 82 3.82 13.93 -13.38
C ALA A 82 2.98 13.15 -12.34
N ARG A 83 3.50 13.02 -11.14
CA ARG A 83 2.82 12.36 -10.02
C ARG A 83 2.46 13.37 -8.96
N PRO A 84 1.28 13.26 -8.31
CA PRO A 84 0.92 14.15 -7.23
C PRO A 84 1.81 13.92 -6.00
N PHE A 85 2.17 14.98 -5.31
CA PHE A 85 2.87 14.90 -4.02
C PHE A 85 1.96 14.41 -2.89
N ASN A 86 0.65 14.63 -3.05
CA ASN A 86 -0.35 14.27 -2.07
C ASN A 86 -1.53 13.58 -2.75
N SER A 87 -1.66 12.28 -2.49
CA SER A 87 -2.80 11.46 -2.93
C SER A 87 -3.66 10.97 -1.76
N ARG A 88 -3.65 11.69 -0.65
CA ARG A 88 -4.47 11.39 0.52
C ARG A 88 -5.95 11.51 0.18
N MET A 89 -6.73 10.59 0.67
CA MET A 89 -8.20 10.60 0.48
C MET A 89 -8.89 10.54 1.84
N SER A 90 -9.88 11.43 2.04
CA SER A 90 -10.74 11.34 3.20
C SER A 90 -11.67 10.14 3.09
N LYS A 91 -11.76 9.34 4.15
CA LYS A 91 -12.66 8.21 4.28
C LYS A 91 -13.88 8.53 5.14
N GLY A 92 -14.11 9.82 5.40
CA GLY A 92 -15.22 10.28 6.25
C GLY A 92 -16.59 9.83 5.77
N LYS A 93 -16.85 9.85 4.47
CA LYS A 93 -18.12 9.37 3.91
C LYS A 93 -18.34 7.87 4.18
N LEU A 94 -17.28 7.06 4.09
CA LEU A 94 -17.33 5.63 4.40
C LEU A 94 -17.77 5.40 5.85
N VAL A 95 -17.10 6.07 6.78
CA VAL A 95 -17.39 5.97 8.22
C VAL A 95 -18.78 6.50 8.55
N ASN A 96 -19.16 7.64 8.01
CA ASN A 96 -20.49 8.25 8.23
C ASN A 96 -21.63 7.38 7.69
N ALA A 97 -21.35 6.57 6.66
CA ALA A 97 -22.33 5.61 6.15
C ALA A 97 -22.43 4.32 7.00
N GLY A 98 -21.59 4.17 8.04
CA GLY A 98 -21.60 3.04 8.95
C GLY A 98 -20.76 1.85 8.50
N PHE A 99 -19.95 2.00 7.46
CA PHE A 99 -18.99 0.96 7.05
C PHE A 99 -17.73 1.02 7.89
N GLU A 100 -17.10 -0.13 8.09
CA GLU A 100 -15.85 -0.21 8.81
C GLU A 100 -14.68 0.29 7.96
N MET A 101 -13.72 0.95 8.61
CA MET A 101 -12.43 1.28 8.01
C MET A 101 -11.65 0.00 7.73
N LEU A 102 -10.86 -0.01 6.64
CA LEU A 102 -9.93 -1.10 6.39
C LEU A 102 -8.79 -1.09 7.42
N PRO A 103 -8.14 -2.25 7.67
CA PRO A 103 -7.00 -2.32 8.57
C PRO A 103 -5.84 -1.40 8.16
N GLY A 104 -4.89 -1.16 9.08
CA GLY A 104 -3.66 -0.42 8.80
C GLY A 104 -2.87 -1.04 7.65
N TRP A 105 -2.20 -0.21 6.86
CA TRP A 105 -1.44 -0.66 5.69
C TRP A 105 -0.28 -1.60 6.06
N GLN A 106 0.33 -1.42 7.23
CA GLN A 106 1.42 -2.30 7.70
C GLN A 106 0.91 -3.73 7.96
N ASP A 107 -0.24 -3.87 8.59
CA ASP A 107 -0.90 -5.15 8.80
C ASP A 107 -1.29 -5.81 7.47
N ALA A 108 -1.90 -5.04 6.59
CA ALA A 108 -2.27 -5.49 5.25
C ALA A 108 -1.05 -5.98 4.44
N LEU A 109 0.07 -5.26 4.52
CA LEU A 109 1.32 -5.65 3.90
C LEU A 109 1.82 -6.99 4.44
N GLY A 110 1.79 -7.18 5.77
CA GLY A 110 2.21 -8.44 6.41
C GLY A 110 1.38 -9.63 5.93
N ARG A 111 0.07 -9.46 5.84
CA ARG A 111 -0.83 -10.52 5.33
C ARG A 111 -0.56 -10.83 3.85
N TYR A 112 -0.30 -9.82 3.05
CA TYR A 112 0.04 -10.00 1.64
C TYR A 112 1.38 -10.73 1.47
N LEU A 113 2.42 -10.35 2.23
CA LEU A 113 3.72 -11.04 2.19
C LEU A 113 3.62 -12.51 2.58
N ASN A 114 2.81 -12.84 3.58
CA ASN A 114 2.54 -14.23 3.96
C ASN A 114 1.91 -15.03 2.81
N VAL A 115 0.98 -14.44 2.08
CA VAL A 115 0.36 -15.08 0.90
C VAL A 115 1.38 -15.32 -0.20
N LEU A 116 2.29 -14.37 -0.45
CA LEU A 116 3.35 -14.52 -1.43
C LEU A 116 4.31 -15.66 -1.07
N GLN A 117 4.80 -15.69 0.16
CA GLN A 117 5.72 -16.73 0.64
C GLN A 117 5.10 -18.13 0.56
N ASN A 118 3.85 -18.27 0.94
CA ASN A 118 3.13 -19.54 0.86
C ASN A 118 2.92 -20.02 -0.59
N LYS A 119 2.80 -19.09 -1.55
CA LYS A 119 2.73 -19.43 -2.98
C LYS A 119 4.07 -19.90 -3.52
N GLU A 120 5.16 -19.24 -3.13
CA GLU A 120 6.53 -19.64 -3.54
C GLU A 120 6.87 -21.04 -3.01
N GLN A 121 6.41 -21.42 -1.82
CA GLN A 121 6.61 -22.76 -1.26
C GLN A 121 5.78 -23.85 -1.93
N ARG A 122 4.67 -23.52 -2.60
CA ARG A 122 3.80 -24.49 -3.29
C ARG A 122 4.26 -24.81 -4.73
N VAL A 123 5.24 -24.11 -5.24
CA VAL A 123 5.78 -24.29 -6.62
C VAL A 123 7.00 -25.20 -6.67
N ILE A 124 7.33 -25.81 -5.54
CA ILE A 124 8.43 -26.79 -5.43
C ILE A 124 7.85 -28.22 -5.53
#